data_fe7bd475fbbf5bf8e70a9c6720487ebc
#
_entry.id   fe7bd475fbbf5bf8e70a9c6720487ebc
#
_cell.length_a   1.000
_cell.length_b   1.000
_cell.length_c   1.000
_cell.angle_alpha   90.00
_cell.angle_beta   90.00
_cell.angle_gamma   90.00
#
_symmetry.space_group_name_H-M   'P 1'
#
loop_
_entity.id
_entity.type
_entity.pdbx_description
1 polymer ?
#
loop_
_entity_poly.entity_id
_entity_poly.type
_entity_poly.pdbx_seq_one_letter_code
_entity_poly.pdbx_strand_id
1 'polypeptide(L)'
;MKAKAGRILEDAAIEGETVGGKAKARSVTVNRLESPLGWLRSRGHISERQHDAGERLRDDYERAQLSQRITMAWDAAPVARSRGGSGDMPDLSGSQMDAKRRFEGAIDAAGKGLGDILWRVVCAGQGMREAESALKWPARSGKLVLTLALDRVADYYRIV
;
A
#
# COMPACT_ATOMS: atom_id res chain seq x y z
N MET A 1 9.75 -29.49 8.05
CA MET A 1 10.62 -28.29 8.03
C MET A 1 9.85 -27.15 7.34
N LYS A 2 9.38 -26.17 8.10
CA LYS A 2 8.72 -24.99 7.51
C LYS A 2 9.80 -24.07 6.94
N ALA A 3 9.77 -23.82 5.65
CA ALA A 3 10.63 -22.85 4.98
C ALA A 3 10.44 -21.49 5.65
N LYS A 4 11.49 -20.92 6.22
CA LYS A 4 11.52 -19.54 6.67
C LYS A 4 11.40 -18.67 5.43
N ALA A 5 10.28 -17.95 5.31
CA ALA A 5 10.13 -16.89 4.32
C ALA A 5 11.35 -15.97 4.41
N GLY A 6 12.02 -15.75 3.29
CA GLY A 6 13.24 -14.96 3.23
C GLY A 6 12.99 -13.55 3.78
N ARG A 7 13.76 -13.17 4.79
CA ARG A 7 13.76 -11.80 5.30
C ARG A 7 14.84 -11.03 4.56
N ILE A 8 14.47 -10.00 3.86
CA ILE A 8 15.43 -9.03 3.33
C ILE A 8 15.53 -7.92 4.37
N LEU A 9 16.54 -8.01 5.21
CA LEU A 9 16.80 -7.06 6.27
C LEU A 9 17.69 -5.93 5.71
N GLU A 10 17.23 -4.70 5.81
CA GLU A 10 17.98 -3.52 5.46
C GLU A 10 18.05 -2.59 6.67
N ASP A 11 19.24 -2.10 6.98
CA ASP A 11 19.43 -1.14 8.07
C ASP A 11 19.09 0.26 7.57
N ALA A 12 17.93 0.77 8.00
CA ALA A 12 17.53 2.14 7.74
C ALA A 12 18.07 3.06 8.84
N ALA A 13 18.85 4.07 8.48
CA ALA A 13 19.30 5.09 9.42
C ALA A 13 18.12 5.95 9.85
N ILE A 14 17.93 6.08 11.17
CA ILE A 14 16.98 7.05 11.73
C ILE A 14 17.76 8.34 11.92
N GLU A 15 17.42 9.38 11.17
CA GLU A 15 17.89 10.74 11.47
C GLU A 15 17.30 11.16 12.81
N GLY A 16 18.11 11.09 13.86
CA GLY A 16 17.76 11.56 15.18
C GLY A 16 18.06 13.04 15.32
N GLU A 17 17.10 13.75 15.87
CA GLU A 17 17.22 15.12 16.33
C GLU A 17 18.51 15.32 17.14
N THR A 18 19.36 16.26 16.71
CA THR A 18 20.60 16.61 17.40
C THR A 18 20.30 17.42 18.66
N VAL A 19 20.33 16.78 19.80
CA VAL A 19 20.49 17.49 21.09
C VAL A 19 21.89 17.13 21.63
N GLY A 20 22.82 18.07 21.52
CA GLY A 20 24.10 18.03 22.20
C GLY A 20 25.11 16.97 21.75
N GLY A 21 25.89 17.26 20.71
CA GLY A 21 27.23 16.76 20.48
C GLY A 21 27.48 15.24 20.54
N LYS A 22 27.44 14.60 19.39
CA LYS A 22 27.75 13.25 18.94
C LYS A 22 26.48 12.45 18.64
N ALA A 23 26.00 12.59 17.42
CA ALA A 23 24.95 11.77 16.85
C ALA A 23 25.41 10.31 16.75
N LYS A 24 24.95 9.46 17.65
CA LYS A 24 25.01 8.02 17.45
C LYS A 24 23.87 7.68 16.49
N ALA A 25 24.21 7.46 15.22
CA ALA A 25 23.27 7.02 14.23
C ALA A 25 22.55 5.74 14.75
N ARG A 26 21.27 5.86 15.06
CA ARG A 26 20.45 4.69 15.38
C ARG A 26 19.98 4.12 14.05
N SER A 27 20.39 2.89 13.75
CA SER A 27 19.85 2.12 12.65
C SER A 27 18.74 1.20 13.17
N VAL A 28 17.67 1.07 12.41
CA VAL A 28 16.62 0.07 12.62
C VAL A 28 16.64 -0.86 11.45
N THR A 29 16.74 -2.15 11.73
CA THR A 29 16.65 -3.18 10.71
C THR A 29 15.20 -3.33 10.27
N VAL A 30 14.91 -2.97 9.03
CA VAL A 30 13.57 -3.05 8.42
C VAL A 30 13.54 -4.26 7.50
N ASN A 31 12.48 -5.07 7.62
CA ASN A 31 12.24 -6.16 6.68
C ASN A 31 11.48 -5.62 5.46
N ARG A 32 12.13 -5.50 4.31
CA ARG A 32 11.51 -4.99 3.08
C ARG A 32 10.38 -5.87 2.53
N LEU A 33 10.30 -7.11 2.98
CA LEU A 33 9.21 -8.02 2.58
C LEU A 33 7.99 -7.91 3.49
N GLU A 34 8.09 -7.19 4.59
CA GLU A 34 6.96 -6.97 5.49
C GLU A 34 6.17 -5.75 5.03
N SER A 35 4.87 -5.96 4.76
CA SER A 35 4.00 -4.83 4.43
C SER A 35 3.90 -3.87 5.62
N PRO A 36 3.74 -2.55 5.40
CA PRO A 36 3.52 -1.60 6.48
C PRO A 36 2.37 -2.00 7.41
N LEU A 37 1.31 -2.61 6.85
CA LEU A 37 0.19 -3.15 7.63
C LEU A 37 0.61 -4.31 8.52
N GLY A 38 1.38 -5.26 8.00
CA GLY A 38 1.91 -6.40 8.77
C GLY A 38 2.75 -5.92 9.94
N TRP A 39 3.62 -4.94 9.71
CA TRP A 39 4.41 -4.33 10.77
C TRP A 39 3.56 -3.62 11.83
N LEU A 40 2.55 -2.84 11.40
CA LEU A 40 1.64 -2.14 12.31
C LEU A 40 0.84 -3.13 13.17
N ARG A 41 0.39 -4.25 12.57
CA ARG A 41 -0.31 -5.31 13.31
C ARG A 41 0.62 -5.99 14.33
N SER A 42 1.83 -6.37 13.94
CA SER A 42 2.80 -7.05 14.81
C SER A 42 3.18 -6.22 16.04
N ARG A 43 3.10 -4.90 15.92
CA ARG A 43 3.33 -3.92 17.00
C ARG A 43 2.07 -3.53 17.78
N GLY A 44 0.91 -4.11 17.45
CA GLY A 44 -0.35 -3.79 18.12
C GLY A 44 -0.86 -2.37 17.83
N HIS A 45 -0.44 -1.78 16.70
CA HIS A 45 -0.87 -0.44 16.29
C HIS A 45 -2.19 -0.41 15.56
N ILE A 46 -2.57 -1.50 14.96
CA ILE A 46 -3.86 -1.72 14.32
C ILE A 46 -4.44 -3.05 14.79
N SER A 47 -5.78 -3.14 14.82
CA SER A 47 -6.49 -4.35 15.15
C SER A 47 -6.43 -5.38 14.01
N GLU A 48 -6.83 -6.62 14.28
CA GLU A 48 -6.97 -7.66 13.26
C GLU A 48 -7.97 -7.23 12.19
N ARG A 49 -9.12 -6.72 12.61
CA ARG A 49 -10.14 -6.18 11.74
C ARG A 49 -9.62 -5.10 10.78
N GLN A 50 -8.85 -4.16 11.30
CA GLN A 50 -8.24 -3.08 10.51
C GLN A 50 -7.19 -3.62 9.54
N HIS A 51 -6.40 -4.60 9.97
CA HIS A 51 -5.43 -5.27 9.10
C HIS A 51 -6.12 -5.99 7.95
N ASP A 52 -7.16 -6.79 8.23
CA ASP A 52 -7.89 -7.54 7.21
C ASP A 52 -8.59 -6.62 6.21
N ALA A 53 -9.10 -5.48 6.69
CA ALA A 53 -9.67 -4.45 5.83
C ALA A 53 -8.62 -3.86 4.88
N GLY A 54 -7.42 -3.59 5.37
CA GLY A 54 -6.32 -3.09 4.56
C GLY A 54 -5.84 -4.11 3.53
N GLU A 55 -5.67 -5.39 3.93
CA GLU A 55 -5.30 -6.47 2.99
C GLU A 55 -6.37 -6.65 1.90
N ARG A 56 -7.66 -6.59 2.27
CA ARG A 56 -8.73 -6.68 1.28
C ARG A 56 -8.73 -5.53 0.29
N LEU A 57 -8.48 -4.31 0.77
CA LEU A 57 -8.36 -3.13 -0.07
C LEU A 57 -7.17 -3.26 -1.03
N ARG A 58 -6.05 -3.77 -0.55
CA ARG A 58 -4.85 -4.02 -1.35
C ARG A 58 -5.09 -5.08 -2.41
N ASP A 59 -5.75 -6.18 -2.06
CA ASP A 59 -6.11 -7.25 -3.01
C ASP A 59 -6.98 -6.71 -4.15
N ASP A 60 -7.98 -5.88 -3.85
CA ASP A 60 -8.83 -5.27 -4.87
C ASP A 60 -8.04 -4.28 -5.74
N TYR A 61 -7.11 -3.51 -5.16
CA TYR A 61 -6.22 -2.63 -5.91
C TYR A 61 -5.31 -3.40 -6.88
N GLU A 62 -4.66 -4.45 -6.41
CA GLU A 62 -3.76 -5.28 -7.22
C GLU A 62 -4.55 -6.04 -8.30
N ARG A 63 -5.72 -6.60 -7.95
CA ARG A 63 -6.58 -7.33 -8.88
C ARG A 63 -7.17 -6.42 -9.96
N ALA A 64 -7.52 -5.20 -9.61
CA ALA A 64 -7.96 -4.19 -10.56
C ALA A 64 -6.83 -3.71 -11.49
N GLN A 65 -5.59 -4.14 -11.23
CA GLN A 65 -4.39 -3.72 -11.97
C GLN A 65 -4.21 -2.19 -11.99
N LEU A 66 -4.57 -1.55 -10.90
CA LEU A 66 -4.39 -0.11 -10.72
C LEU A 66 -2.94 0.28 -10.43
N SER A 67 -2.09 -0.68 -10.07
CA SER A 67 -0.64 -0.48 -9.98
C SER A 67 -0.07 -0.33 -11.39
N GLN A 68 0.92 0.54 -11.54
CA GLN A 68 1.65 0.67 -12.80
C GLN A 68 2.26 -0.69 -13.16
N ARG A 69 1.84 -1.24 -14.30
CA ARG A 69 2.53 -2.39 -14.89
C ARG A 69 3.91 -1.94 -15.35
N ILE A 70 4.93 -2.30 -14.60
CA ILE A 70 6.28 -2.37 -15.14
C ILE A 70 6.38 -3.69 -15.91
N THR A 71 5.68 -3.80 -17.01
CA THR A 71 5.95 -4.82 -17.98
C THR A 71 7.11 -4.31 -18.83
N MET A 72 8.32 -4.73 -18.52
CA MET A 72 9.30 -4.88 -19.57
C MET A 72 8.72 -5.95 -20.51
N ALA A 73 8.07 -5.51 -21.57
CA ALA A 73 7.83 -6.36 -22.71
C ALA A 73 9.20 -6.71 -23.28
N TRP A 74 9.70 -7.89 -22.99
CA TRP A 74 10.72 -8.52 -23.80
C TRP A 74 10.03 -8.88 -25.12
N ASP A 75 10.06 -7.92 -26.02
CA ASP A 75 9.53 -8.09 -27.36
C ASP A 75 10.53 -8.92 -28.16
N ALA A 76 10.28 -10.21 -28.20
CA ALA A 76 10.88 -11.09 -29.20
C ALA A 76 9.88 -11.30 -30.31
N ALA A 77 10.03 -10.57 -31.38
CA ALA A 77 9.52 -10.75 -32.72
C ALA A 77 8.54 -9.68 -33.23
N PRO A 78 8.80 -9.13 -34.41
CA PRO A 78 7.88 -8.19 -35.04
C PRO A 78 6.66 -8.94 -35.61
N VAL A 79 5.55 -8.86 -34.92
CA VAL A 79 4.27 -9.31 -35.52
C VAL A 79 3.76 -8.23 -36.44
N ALA A 80 3.50 -8.65 -37.67
CA ALA A 80 3.01 -7.85 -38.77
C ALA A 80 1.87 -6.91 -38.35
N ARG A 81 2.00 -5.62 -38.69
CA ARG A 81 0.98 -4.61 -38.55
C ARG A 81 -0.29 -5.00 -39.28
N SER A 82 -1.31 -5.43 -38.56
CA SER A 82 -2.67 -5.40 -39.05
C SER A 82 -3.19 -3.94 -38.94
N ARG A 83 -3.57 -3.39 -40.08
CA ARG A 83 -4.22 -2.08 -40.20
C ARG A 83 -5.61 -2.13 -39.60
N GLY A 84 -5.90 -1.21 -38.66
CA GLY A 84 -7.26 -0.85 -38.27
C GLY A 84 -7.64 -1.30 -36.88
N GLY A 85 -7.61 -0.37 -35.94
CA GLY A 85 -8.14 -0.55 -34.60
C GLY A 85 -7.80 0.66 -33.74
N SER A 86 -8.80 1.50 -33.52
CA SER A 86 -8.84 2.54 -32.49
C SER A 86 -8.19 2.06 -31.19
N GLY A 87 -7.43 2.97 -30.55
CA GLY A 87 -6.65 2.69 -29.35
C GLY A 87 -7.39 1.85 -28.32
N ASP A 88 -7.03 0.58 -28.32
CA ASP A 88 -7.61 -0.43 -27.45
C ASP A 88 -7.05 -0.22 -26.05
N MET A 89 -7.81 0.45 -25.20
CA MET A 89 -7.62 0.28 -23.76
C MET A 89 -7.82 -1.21 -23.49
N PRO A 90 -6.88 -1.88 -22.79
CA PRO A 90 -7.02 -3.30 -22.54
C PRO A 90 -8.37 -3.55 -21.87
N ASP A 91 -9.18 -4.37 -22.52
CA ASP A 91 -10.51 -4.75 -22.03
C ASP A 91 -10.32 -5.44 -20.68
N LEU A 92 -10.66 -4.71 -19.61
CA LEU A 92 -10.53 -5.23 -18.25
C LEU A 92 -11.49 -6.41 -18.11
N SER A 93 -10.99 -7.56 -17.70
CA SER A 93 -11.88 -8.70 -17.42
C SER A 93 -12.96 -8.30 -16.40
N GLY A 94 -14.12 -8.95 -16.45
CA GLY A 94 -15.22 -8.66 -15.53
C GLY A 94 -14.77 -8.64 -14.07
N SER A 95 -13.87 -9.55 -13.68
CA SER A 95 -13.32 -9.62 -12.32
C SER A 95 -12.44 -8.40 -11.95
N GLN A 96 -11.74 -7.82 -12.93
CA GLN A 96 -10.94 -6.61 -12.73
C GLN A 96 -11.83 -5.38 -12.58
N MET A 97 -12.91 -5.31 -13.37
CA MET A 97 -13.90 -4.23 -13.25
C MET A 97 -14.61 -4.27 -11.89
N ASP A 98 -14.95 -5.46 -11.41
CA ASP A 98 -15.58 -5.63 -10.11
C ASP A 98 -14.62 -5.27 -8.97
N ALA A 99 -13.36 -5.66 -9.07
CA ALA A 99 -12.33 -5.29 -8.10
C ALA A 99 -12.11 -3.77 -8.08
N LYS A 100 -12.05 -3.13 -9.24
CA LYS A 100 -11.96 -1.68 -9.37
C LYS A 100 -13.13 -0.98 -8.70
N ARG A 101 -14.36 -1.43 -8.96
CA ARG A 101 -15.57 -0.87 -8.36
C ARG A 101 -15.58 -1.01 -6.84
N ARG A 102 -15.15 -2.16 -6.30
CA ARG A 102 -15.04 -2.36 -4.86
C ARG A 102 -13.98 -1.46 -4.24
N PHE A 103 -12.82 -1.34 -4.88
CA PHE A 103 -11.75 -0.45 -4.43
C PHE A 103 -12.22 1.01 -4.38
N GLU A 104 -12.78 1.51 -5.46
CA GLU A 104 -13.31 2.88 -5.54
C GLU A 104 -14.39 3.10 -4.46
N GLY A 105 -15.32 2.17 -4.31
CA GLY A 105 -16.36 2.24 -3.27
C GLY A 105 -15.80 2.24 -1.85
N ALA A 106 -14.74 1.49 -1.58
CA ALA A 106 -14.07 1.49 -0.27
C ALA A 106 -13.36 2.82 0.02
N ILE A 107 -12.70 3.41 -0.98
CA ILE A 107 -12.08 4.73 -0.85
C ILE A 107 -13.12 5.82 -0.63
N ASP A 108 -14.24 5.78 -1.35
CA ASP A 108 -15.35 6.71 -1.17
C ASP A 108 -15.99 6.57 0.22
N ALA A 109 -16.17 5.35 0.70
CA ALA A 109 -16.69 5.07 2.04
C ALA A 109 -15.76 5.56 3.15
N ALA A 110 -14.45 5.48 2.95
CA ALA A 110 -13.47 6.07 3.87
C ALA A 110 -13.66 7.59 3.99
N GLY A 111 -14.01 8.24 2.88
CA GLY A 111 -14.32 9.66 2.83
C GLY A 111 -13.14 10.55 2.40
N LYS A 112 -13.47 11.80 2.13
CA LYS A 112 -12.50 12.79 1.63
C LYS A 112 -11.35 12.98 2.63
N GLY A 113 -10.13 12.99 2.10
CA GLY A 113 -8.90 13.21 2.87
C GLY A 113 -8.34 11.94 3.53
N LEU A 114 -9.09 10.84 3.56
CA LEU A 114 -8.61 9.55 4.10
C LEU A 114 -8.12 8.61 2.98
N GLY A 115 -8.54 8.82 1.75
CA GLY A 115 -8.11 8.02 0.60
C GLY A 115 -6.61 8.10 0.35
N ASP A 116 -6.00 9.27 0.54
CA ASP A 116 -4.57 9.47 0.27
C ASP A 116 -3.67 8.64 1.19
N ILE A 117 -3.97 8.60 2.50
CA ILE A 117 -3.19 7.78 3.43
C ILE A 117 -3.39 6.29 3.18
N LEU A 118 -4.62 5.87 2.86
CA LEU A 118 -4.91 4.48 2.48
C LEU A 118 -4.11 4.09 1.25
N TRP A 119 -4.14 4.91 0.20
CA TRP A 119 -3.38 4.61 -1.01
C TRP A 119 -1.88 4.50 -0.74
N ARG A 120 -1.30 5.47 0.01
CA ARG A 120 0.14 5.50 0.29
C ARG A 120 0.60 4.32 1.11
N VAL A 121 -0.08 4.04 2.20
CA VAL A 121 0.35 3.00 3.15
C VAL A 121 -0.08 1.61 2.69
N VAL A 122 -1.33 1.46 2.25
CA VAL A 122 -1.90 0.14 1.91
C VAL A 122 -1.51 -0.28 0.51
N CYS A 123 -1.72 0.59 -0.50
CA CYS A 123 -1.51 0.24 -1.90
C CYS A 123 -0.06 0.44 -2.34
N ALA A 124 0.53 1.59 -2.04
CA ALA A 124 1.90 1.91 -2.42
C ALA A 124 2.97 1.36 -1.46
N GLY A 125 2.57 0.84 -0.29
CA GLY A 125 3.49 0.26 0.69
C GLY A 125 4.45 1.25 1.34
N GLN A 126 4.10 2.54 1.36
CA GLN A 126 4.92 3.57 1.99
C GLN A 126 4.91 3.44 3.52
N GLY A 127 6.05 3.70 4.15
CA GLY A 127 6.13 3.78 5.60
C GLY A 127 5.34 4.97 6.15
N MET A 128 4.90 4.89 7.42
CA MET A 128 4.09 5.95 8.05
C MET A 128 4.77 7.33 8.00
N ARG A 129 6.07 7.41 8.28
CA ARG A 129 6.83 8.66 8.24
C ARG A 129 6.87 9.27 6.83
N GLU A 130 7.08 8.44 5.84
CA GLU A 130 7.12 8.85 4.45
C GLU A 130 5.75 9.36 4.00
N ALA A 131 4.67 8.65 4.37
CA ALA A 131 3.30 9.06 4.08
C ALA A 131 2.95 10.39 4.77
N GLU A 132 3.28 10.55 6.06
CA GLU A 132 3.08 11.80 6.80
C GLU A 132 3.81 12.98 6.16
N SER A 133 5.09 12.78 5.79
CA SER A 133 5.90 13.80 5.14
C SER A 133 5.31 14.21 3.78
N ALA A 134 4.91 13.24 2.98
CA ALA A 134 4.32 13.48 1.67
C ALA A 134 2.98 14.23 1.74
N LEU A 135 2.20 13.97 2.80
CA LEU A 135 0.92 14.65 3.06
C LEU A 135 1.09 15.96 3.83
N LYS A 136 2.32 16.34 4.20
CA LYS A 136 2.63 17.52 5.02
C LYS A 136 1.89 17.51 6.37
N TRP A 137 1.73 16.34 6.94
CA TRP A 137 1.06 16.16 8.22
C TRP A 137 2.06 16.23 9.38
N PRO A 138 1.59 16.62 10.58
CA PRO A 138 2.41 16.53 11.78
C PRO A 138 2.89 15.11 12.03
N ALA A 139 4.10 14.97 12.55
CA ALA A 139 4.65 13.67 12.91
C ALA A 139 3.72 12.92 13.88
N ARG A 140 3.54 11.62 13.65
CA ARG A 140 2.71 10.71 14.45
C ARG A 140 1.18 10.89 14.28
N SER A 141 0.71 11.80 13.44
CA SER A 141 -0.72 11.95 13.16
C SER A 141 -1.26 10.87 12.21
N GLY A 142 -0.43 10.38 11.32
CA GLY A 142 -0.82 9.44 10.28
C GLY A 142 -1.35 8.12 10.84
N LYS A 143 -0.83 7.66 11.97
CA LYS A 143 -1.32 6.43 12.61
C LYS A 143 -2.79 6.55 13.01
N LEU A 144 -3.18 7.63 13.68
CA LEU A 144 -4.56 7.85 14.09
C LEU A 144 -5.49 7.96 12.87
N VAL A 145 -5.06 8.71 11.88
CA VAL A 145 -5.85 8.89 10.65
C VAL A 145 -5.99 7.58 9.87
N LEU A 146 -4.92 6.79 9.80
CA LEU A 146 -4.95 5.48 9.15
C LEU A 146 -5.92 4.52 9.86
N THR A 147 -5.91 4.46 11.20
CA THR A 147 -6.82 3.59 11.95
C THR A 147 -8.27 3.96 11.70
N LEU A 148 -8.61 5.26 11.70
CA LEU A 148 -9.95 5.74 11.37
C LEU A 148 -10.37 5.39 9.93
N ALA A 149 -9.44 5.52 8.98
CA ALA A 149 -9.68 5.17 7.60
C ALA A 149 -9.93 3.67 7.42
N LEU A 150 -9.11 2.83 8.08
CA LEU A 150 -9.24 1.38 8.03
C LEU A 150 -10.54 0.88 8.68
N ASP A 151 -11.01 1.53 9.75
CA ASP A 151 -12.31 1.19 10.35
C ASP A 151 -13.45 1.40 9.37
N ARG A 152 -13.46 2.51 8.64
CA ARG A 152 -14.49 2.78 7.61
C ARG A 152 -14.41 1.80 6.43
N VAL A 153 -13.20 1.44 6.03
CA VAL A 153 -12.99 0.41 5.01
C VAL A 153 -13.49 -0.95 5.51
N ALA A 154 -13.25 -1.30 6.77
CA ALA A 154 -13.75 -2.52 7.39
C ALA A 154 -15.29 -2.55 7.39
N ASP A 155 -15.94 -1.42 7.71
CA ASP A 155 -17.40 -1.30 7.65
C ASP A 155 -17.91 -1.51 6.23
N TYR A 156 -17.26 -0.94 5.23
CA TYR A 156 -17.62 -1.12 3.83
C TYR A 156 -17.53 -2.59 3.39
N TYR A 157 -16.45 -3.29 3.75
CA TYR A 157 -16.27 -4.70 3.44
C TYR A 157 -17.05 -5.62 4.39
N ARG A 158 -17.74 -5.09 5.40
CA ARG A 158 -18.48 -5.84 6.41
C ARG A 158 -17.62 -6.87 7.16
N ILE A 159 -16.38 -6.47 7.46
CA ILE A 159 -15.45 -7.26 8.26
C ILE A 159 -15.82 -7.02 9.74
N VAL A 160 -15.98 -8.10 10.50
CA VAL A 160 -16.41 -8.06 11.91
C VAL A 160 -15.21 -8.14 12.84
#